data_21ba9e40f624e6dbf72eef6500ea1dc0
#
_entry.id   21ba9e40f624e6dbf72eef6500ea1dc0
#
_cell.length_a   1.000
_cell.length_b   1.000
_cell.length_c   1.000
_cell.angle_alpha   90.00
_cell.angle_beta   90.00
_cell.angle_gamma   90.00
#
_symmetry.space_group_name_H-M   'P 1'
#
loop_
_entity.id
_entity.type
_entity.pdbx_description
1 polymer ?
#
loop_
_entity_poly.entity_id
_entity_poly.type
_entity_poly.pdbx_seq_one_letter_code
_entity_poly.pdbx_strand_id
1 'polypeptide(L)'
;MATYIRLTDYKDSDSKEQGFFKSENRYEAKQDDFEKIPGSPIAYWVSNQTIQNFEKTPISESSDTREGMATADNNKFTRLWYEIDNHNFFIDAVTRELAQDSGKKWFPYASGGEYRRWFGNHDLIVNWGNDGFEIRNFKNEQGKVRSHNYNLDLIFQEGLTWTSLSSNNFAIRLMPKGFLFSGAGTSLFTSKENLMYILGFLNISIPYNYLTILNPTLNFTPGNVGKLPIIFPKKDLIKEQIETLTQQNVSISEEEWDSRETSWDFTKNEL
;
A
#
# COMPACT_ATOMS: atom_id res chain seq x y z
N MET A 1 -4.59 -23.21 28.63
CA MET A 1 -5.75 -22.33 28.38
C MET A 1 -5.70 -21.21 29.40
N ALA A 2 -5.88 -19.97 28.96
CA ALA A 2 -5.88 -18.79 29.83
C ALA A 2 -7.11 -17.93 29.52
N THR A 3 -7.62 -17.25 30.55
CA THR A 3 -8.75 -16.32 30.42
C THR A 3 -8.23 -14.92 30.19
N TYR A 4 -8.70 -14.28 29.13
CA TYR A 4 -8.40 -12.89 28.78
C TYR A 4 -9.66 -12.05 28.92
N ILE A 5 -9.51 -10.78 29.30
CA ILE A 5 -10.63 -9.84 29.45
C ILE A 5 -10.40 -8.66 28.49
N ARG A 6 -11.36 -8.38 27.61
CA ARG A 6 -11.29 -7.29 26.64
C ARG A 6 -12.09 -6.10 27.14
N LEU A 7 -11.39 -4.97 27.39
CA LEU A 7 -11.99 -3.73 27.86
C LEU A 7 -11.66 -2.53 26.94
N THR A 8 -11.22 -2.79 25.72
CA THR A 8 -10.80 -1.74 24.77
C THR A 8 -11.95 -0.84 24.31
N ASP A 9 -13.17 -1.37 24.33
CA ASP A 9 -14.36 -0.66 23.85
C ASP A 9 -15.00 0.26 24.93
N TYR A 10 -14.46 0.20 26.16
CA TYR A 10 -14.87 1.03 27.29
C TYR A 10 -13.99 2.27 27.41
N LYS A 11 -14.60 3.47 27.54
CA LYS A 11 -13.89 4.74 27.42
C LYS A 11 -13.22 5.21 28.72
N ASP A 12 -13.81 4.94 29.87
CA ASP A 12 -13.39 5.44 31.18
C ASP A 12 -13.16 4.31 32.20
N SER A 13 -12.61 4.64 33.37
CA SER A 13 -12.31 3.69 34.42
C SER A 13 -13.55 2.99 34.97
N ASP A 14 -14.64 3.73 35.20
CA ASP A 14 -15.86 3.21 35.83
C ASP A 14 -16.55 2.21 34.91
N SER A 15 -16.66 2.54 33.61
CA SER A 15 -17.18 1.61 32.60
C SER A 15 -16.30 0.38 32.41
N LYS A 16 -14.95 0.50 32.49
CA LYS A 16 -14.02 -0.63 32.46
C LYS A 16 -14.17 -1.53 33.68
N GLU A 17 -14.35 -0.95 34.88
CA GLU A 17 -14.60 -1.71 36.11
C GLU A 17 -15.88 -2.55 35.97
N GLN A 18 -16.97 -1.93 35.51
CA GLN A 18 -18.22 -2.65 35.27
C GLN A 18 -18.08 -3.73 34.20
N GLY A 19 -17.35 -3.41 33.11
CA GLY A 19 -17.06 -4.33 32.01
C GLY A 19 -16.22 -5.52 32.44
N PHE A 20 -15.34 -5.37 33.45
CA PHE A 20 -14.48 -6.43 33.96
C PHE A 20 -15.27 -7.63 34.52
N PHE A 21 -16.42 -7.39 35.11
CA PHE A 21 -17.26 -8.44 35.69
C PHE A 21 -18.19 -9.09 34.68
N LYS A 22 -18.32 -8.54 33.47
CA LYS A 22 -19.20 -9.11 32.44
C LYS A 22 -18.59 -10.34 31.80
N SER A 23 -19.37 -11.41 31.68
CA SER A 23 -18.93 -12.66 31.05
C SER A 23 -18.66 -12.52 29.55
N GLU A 24 -19.37 -11.62 28.87
CA GLU A 24 -19.21 -11.32 27.43
C GLU A 24 -17.84 -10.74 27.07
N ASN A 25 -17.12 -10.18 28.03
CA ASN A 25 -15.78 -9.63 27.85
C ASN A 25 -14.68 -10.65 28.12
N ARG A 26 -15.03 -11.90 28.47
CA ARG A 26 -14.10 -12.98 28.81
C ARG A 26 -13.92 -13.94 27.66
N TYR A 27 -12.67 -14.21 27.34
CA TYR A 27 -12.24 -15.07 26.24
C TYR A 27 -11.32 -16.16 26.77
N GLU A 28 -11.59 -17.39 26.38
CA GLU A 28 -10.71 -18.52 26.66
C GLU A 28 -9.83 -18.80 25.43
N ALA A 29 -8.51 -18.70 25.57
CA ALA A 29 -7.59 -18.98 24.47
C ALA A 29 -6.38 -19.80 24.94
N LYS A 30 -5.79 -20.55 24.02
CA LYS A 30 -4.51 -21.24 24.20
C LYS A 30 -3.40 -20.36 23.69
N GLN A 31 -2.29 -20.25 24.41
CA GLN A 31 -1.12 -19.47 23.99
C GLN A 31 -0.53 -19.99 22.67
N ASP A 32 -0.51 -21.32 22.49
CA ASP A 32 -0.01 -21.97 21.27
C ASP A 32 -0.76 -21.51 20.00
N ASP A 33 -2.01 -21.07 20.14
CA ASP A 33 -2.79 -20.58 18.99
C ASP A 33 -2.28 -19.21 18.49
N PHE A 34 -1.64 -18.42 19.35
CA PHE A 34 -1.08 -17.13 18.93
C PHE A 34 0.17 -17.30 18.06
N GLU A 35 0.92 -18.40 18.23
CA GLU A 35 2.10 -18.72 17.41
C GLU A 35 1.75 -18.99 15.94
N LYS A 36 0.50 -19.35 15.65
CA LYS A 36 -0.01 -19.56 14.29
C LYS A 36 -0.20 -18.25 13.52
N ILE A 37 -0.26 -17.11 14.25
CA ILE A 37 -0.37 -15.79 13.65
C ILE A 37 1.03 -15.19 13.52
N PRO A 38 1.45 -14.70 12.34
CA PRO A 38 2.79 -14.15 12.14
C PRO A 38 3.11 -12.99 13.08
N GLY A 39 4.14 -13.16 13.92
CA GLY A 39 4.53 -12.21 14.97
C GLY A 39 3.89 -12.50 16.33
N SER A 40 3.11 -13.57 16.44
CA SER A 40 2.51 -14.10 17.68
C SER A 40 1.79 -13.03 18.52
N PRO A 41 0.93 -12.18 17.93
CA PRO A 41 0.17 -11.19 18.71
C PRO A 41 -0.78 -11.92 19.66
N ILE A 42 -1.01 -11.35 20.86
CA ILE A 42 -1.96 -11.90 21.83
C ILE A 42 -3.40 -11.61 21.36
N ALA A 43 -3.83 -12.31 20.32
CA ALA A 43 -5.10 -12.07 19.60
C ALA A 43 -6.23 -13.00 20.11
N TYR A 44 -6.46 -13.03 21.43
CA TYR A 44 -7.42 -13.92 22.10
C TYR A 44 -8.90 -13.71 21.66
N TRP A 45 -9.22 -12.60 21.01
CA TRP A 45 -10.57 -12.27 20.52
C TRP A 45 -10.83 -12.79 19.10
N VAL A 46 -9.82 -13.35 18.45
CA VAL A 46 -9.90 -13.81 17.06
C VAL A 46 -10.47 -15.23 16.99
N SER A 47 -11.32 -15.48 16.00
CA SER A 47 -11.90 -16.81 15.79
C SER A 47 -10.85 -17.85 15.39
N ASN A 48 -11.07 -19.10 15.76
CA ASN A 48 -10.20 -20.21 15.34
C ASN A 48 -10.07 -20.29 13.81
N GLN A 49 -11.14 -20.00 13.08
CA GLN A 49 -11.10 -19.98 11.61
C GLN A 49 -10.16 -18.91 11.08
N THR A 50 -10.16 -17.72 11.67
CA THR A 50 -9.24 -16.64 11.29
C THR A 50 -7.78 -17.01 11.59
N ILE A 51 -7.52 -17.64 12.74
CA ILE A 51 -6.19 -18.14 13.10
C ILE A 51 -5.71 -19.17 12.07
N GLN A 52 -6.55 -20.15 11.71
CA GLN A 52 -6.23 -21.16 10.70
C GLN A 52 -5.99 -20.57 9.30
N ASN A 53 -6.61 -19.43 8.99
CA ASN A 53 -6.38 -18.76 7.71
C ASN A 53 -4.95 -18.21 7.61
N PHE A 54 -4.31 -17.83 8.72
CA PHE A 54 -2.90 -17.41 8.70
C PHE A 54 -1.91 -18.55 8.40
N GLU A 55 -2.35 -19.80 8.49
CA GLU A 55 -1.56 -20.97 8.06
C GLU A 55 -1.63 -21.20 6.52
N LYS A 56 -2.42 -20.39 5.79
CA LYS A 56 -2.48 -20.42 4.32
C LYS A 56 -1.30 -19.64 3.71
N THR A 57 -1.14 -19.80 2.41
CA THR A 57 -0.11 -19.15 1.62
C THR A 57 -0.13 -17.62 1.83
N PRO A 58 0.94 -17.00 2.30
CA PRO A 58 1.02 -15.54 2.41
C PRO A 58 1.18 -14.89 1.04
N ILE A 59 0.74 -13.64 0.91
CA ILE A 59 0.89 -12.84 -0.32
C ILE A 59 2.36 -12.79 -0.79
N SER A 60 3.31 -12.75 0.14
CA SER A 60 4.74 -12.69 -0.16
C SER A 60 5.30 -13.88 -0.95
N GLU A 61 4.57 -15.00 -1.07
CA GLU A 61 4.98 -16.10 -1.95
C GLU A 61 4.69 -15.84 -3.43
N SER A 62 3.80 -14.93 -3.75
CA SER A 62 3.41 -14.58 -5.13
C SER A 62 3.68 -13.12 -5.49
N SER A 63 4.25 -12.34 -4.58
CA SER A 63 4.50 -10.91 -4.78
C SER A 63 5.61 -10.38 -3.88
N ASP A 64 6.20 -9.27 -4.29
CA ASP A 64 7.17 -8.50 -3.53
C ASP A 64 6.53 -7.23 -2.97
N THR A 65 6.49 -7.10 -1.64
CA THR A 65 6.05 -5.86 -0.98
C THR A 65 7.27 -5.05 -0.53
N ARG A 66 7.35 -3.77 -0.95
CA ARG A 66 8.56 -2.95 -0.78
C ARG A 66 8.24 -1.51 -0.33
N GLU A 67 9.12 -0.97 0.48
CA GLU A 67 9.25 0.49 0.64
C GLU A 67 10.07 1.06 -0.50
N GLY A 68 9.67 2.23 -0.99
CA GLY A 68 10.41 2.95 -2.00
C GLY A 68 11.44 3.92 -1.40
N MET A 69 11.79 4.93 -2.19
CA MET A 69 12.80 5.90 -1.80
C MET A 69 12.31 6.86 -0.71
N ALA A 70 13.26 7.41 0.05
CA ALA A 70 13.09 8.58 0.88
C ALA A 70 13.96 9.72 0.34
N THR A 71 13.33 10.80 -0.07
CA THR A 71 14.02 11.97 -0.65
C THR A 71 14.87 12.73 0.35
N ALA A 72 14.53 12.62 1.64
CA ALA A 72 15.02 13.41 2.77
C ALA A 72 14.70 14.91 2.71
N ASP A 73 14.14 15.39 1.60
CA ASP A 73 13.68 16.78 1.42
C ASP A 73 12.64 16.83 0.28
N ASN A 74 11.36 16.63 0.62
CA ASN A 74 10.29 16.65 -0.37
C ASN A 74 10.13 18.02 -1.01
N ASN A 75 10.30 19.11 -0.28
CA ASN A 75 10.18 20.47 -0.84
C ASN A 75 11.20 20.72 -1.95
N LYS A 76 12.37 20.12 -1.84
CA LYS A 76 13.42 20.20 -2.86
C LYS A 76 13.18 19.25 -4.04
N PHE A 77 12.77 18.03 -3.78
CA PHE A 77 12.79 16.95 -4.75
C PHE A 77 11.43 16.51 -5.30
N THR A 78 10.31 17.04 -4.75
CA THR A 78 8.98 16.74 -5.28
C THR A 78 8.21 17.99 -5.67
N ARG A 79 7.30 17.87 -6.61
CA ARG A 79 6.38 18.89 -7.09
C ARG A 79 5.04 18.28 -7.43
N LEU A 80 3.99 19.09 -7.48
CA LEU A 80 2.80 18.75 -8.23
C LEU A 80 3.12 18.86 -9.72
N TRP A 81 2.60 17.97 -10.55
CA TRP A 81 2.98 17.89 -11.95
C TRP A 81 2.72 19.23 -12.71
N TYR A 82 1.67 19.97 -12.33
CA TYR A 82 1.30 21.25 -12.94
C TYR A 82 2.13 22.46 -12.44
N GLU A 83 3.06 22.26 -11.51
CA GLU A 83 4.00 23.31 -11.06
C GLU A 83 5.24 23.40 -11.94
N ILE A 84 5.40 22.51 -12.91
CA ILE A 84 6.58 22.44 -13.75
C ILE A 84 6.23 22.56 -15.22
N ASP A 85 7.23 22.88 -16.03
CA ASP A 85 7.12 22.85 -17.50
C ASP A 85 7.00 21.40 -17.98
N ASN A 86 5.94 21.11 -18.77
CA ASN A 86 5.67 19.79 -19.36
C ASN A 86 6.83 19.27 -20.21
N HIS A 87 7.68 20.17 -20.77
CA HIS A 87 8.90 19.74 -21.49
C HIS A 87 9.91 19.02 -20.58
N ASN A 88 9.84 19.18 -19.27
CA ASN A 88 10.72 18.53 -18.29
C ASN A 88 10.08 17.33 -17.57
N PHE A 89 8.84 16.97 -17.93
CA PHE A 89 8.10 15.87 -17.36
C PHE A 89 8.04 14.67 -18.33
N PHE A 90 8.14 13.45 -17.80
CA PHE A 90 8.07 12.23 -18.60
C PHE A 90 7.33 11.12 -17.85
N ILE A 91 6.20 10.69 -18.38
CA ILE A 91 5.31 9.69 -17.79
C ILE A 91 5.55 8.27 -18.35
N ASP A 92 6.18 8.16 -19.52
CA ASP A 92 6.31 6.89 -20.26
C ASP A 92 7.62 6.14 -19.97
N ALA A 93 8.32 6.47 -18.88
CA ALA A 93 9.53 5.76 -18.50
C ALA A 93 9.18 4.35 -18.02
N VAL A 94 9.49 3.32 -18.79
CA VAL A 94 9.26 1.91 -18.40
C VAL A 94 10.56 1.22 -17.94
N THR A 95 11.70 1.87 -18.08
CA THR A 95 13.02 1.44 -17.56
C THR A 95 13.85 2.65 -17.12
N ARG A 96 14.89 2.39 -16.32
CA ARG A 96 15.83 3.43 -15.88
C ARG A 96 16.64 4.01 -17.04
N GLU A 97 17.01 3.17 -17.99
CA GLU A 97 17.73 3.58 -19.20
C GLU A 97 16.87 4.53 -20.02
N LEU A 98 15.60 4.20 -20.27
CA LEU A 98 14.68 5.07 -21.01
C LEU A 98 14.46 6.40 -20.28
N ALA A 99 14.32 6.36 -18.95
CA ALA A 99 14.23 7.58 -18.14
C ALA A 99 15.47 8.46 -18.28
N GLN A 100 16.66 7.87 -18.26
CA GLN A 100 17.92 8.58 -18.42
C GLN A 100 18.06 9.16 -19.84
N ASP A 101 17.78 8.35 -20.87
CA ASP A 101 17.90 8.74 -22.28
C ASP A 101 16.89 9.86 -22.67
N SER A 102 15.77 9.95 -21.95
CA SER A 102 14.79 11.02 -22.17
C SER A 102 15.35 12.43 -21.90
N GLY A 103 16.41 12.52 -21.10
CA GLY A 103 16.98 13.80 -20.64
C GLY A 103 16.03 14.61 -19.75
N LYS A 104 14.88 14.04 -19.37
CA LYS A 104 13.88 14.71 -18.53
C LYS A 104 14.28 14.69 -17.06
N LYS A 105 13.74 15.64 -16.31
CA LYS A 105 14.06 15.81 -14.89
C LYS A 105 13.00 15.20 -13.96
N TRP A 106 11.72 15.27 -14.33
CA TRP A 106 10.61 14.96 -13.47
C TRP A 106 9.85 13.73 -13.93
N PHE A 107 9.52 12.84 -12.99
CA PHE A 107 8.85 11.57 -13.25
C PHE A 107 7.75 11.33 -12.24
N PRO A 108 6.67 10.58 -12.58
CA PRO A 108 5.59 10.23 -11.66
C PRO A 108 6.08 9.62 -10.36
N TYR A 109 5.43 9.97 -9.25
CA TYR A 109 5.86 9.55 -7.92
C TYR A 109 4.71 9.13 -7.02
N ALA A 110 4.60 7.83 -6.74
CA ALA A 110 3.67 7.28 -5.78
C ALA A 110 4.15 7.58 -4.35
N SER A 111 3.52 8.54 -3.67
CA SER A 111 3.91 9.00 -2.33
C SER A 111 2.77 8.91 -1.30
N GLY A 112 1.86 7.96 -1.46
CA GLY A 112 0.69 7.80 -0.61
C GLY A 112 -0.45 8.74 -1.02
N GLY A 113 -0.93 9.57 -0.08
CA GLY A 113 -2.04 10.50 -0.31
C GLY A 113 -3.29 10.12 0.47
N GLU A 114 -4.43 10.72 0.10
CA GLU A 114 -5.71 10.49 0.73
C GLU A 114 -6.23 9.05 0.54
N TYR A 115 -7.21 8.68 1.35
CA TYR A 115 -7.88 7.37 1.22
C TYR A 115 -8.54 7.23 -0.15
N ARG A 116 -8.03 6.30 -0.95
CA ARG A 116 -8.55 6.02 -2.29
C ARG A 116 -8.30 4.57 -2.67
N ARG A 117 -9.28 3.92 -3.25
CA ARG A 117 -9.21 2.57 -3.80
C ARG A 117 -9.02 2.61 -5.30
N TRP A 118 -8.53 1.53 -5.84
CA TRP A 118 -8.47 1.16 -7.24
C TRP A 118 -7.52 1.98 -8.10
N PHE A 119 -7.68 3.31 -8.22
CA PHE A 119 -6.87 4.19 -9.06
C PHE A 119 -6.80 5.62 -8.49
N GLY A 120 -5.73 6.38 -8.79
CA GLY A 120 -5.56 7.79 -8.47
C GLY A 120 -4.49 8.11 -7.43
N ASN A 121 -4.45 9.34 -6.92
CA ASN A 121 -3.35 9.99 -6.20
C ASN A 121 -2.07 10.07 -7.06
N HIS A 122 -2.24 10.43 -8.33
CA HIS A 122 -1.20 10.55 -9.35
C HIS A 122 -0.93 12.03 -9.66
N ASP A 123 -0.68 12.84 -8.66
CA ASP A 123 -0.46 14.28 -8.76
C ASP A 123 0.99 14.70 -8.46
N LEU A 124 1.75 13.83 -7.80
CA LEU A 124 3.13 14.10 -7.43
C LEU A 124 4.13 13.56 -8.47
N ILE A 125 5.19 14.35 -8.65
CA ILE A 125 6.37 14.02 -9.44
C ILE A 125 7.63 14.19 -8.61
N VAL A 126 8.68 13.44 -8.95
CA VAL A 126 9.97 13.49 -8.27
C VAL A 126 11.09 13.82 -9.25
N ASN A 127 12.07 14.59 -8.79
CA ASN A 127 13.31 14.84 -9.54
C ASN A 127 14.16 13.56 -9.62
N TRP A 128 14.08 12.87 -10.74
CA TRP A 128 14.91 11.70 -11.05
C TRP A 128 15.83 11.91 -12.26
N GLY A 129 16.05 13.15 -12.65
CA GLY A 129 16.94 13.49 -13.77
C GLY A 129 18.34 12.89 -13.59
N ASN A 130 18.91 12.43 -14.69
CA ASN A 130 20.21 11.74 -14.72
C ASN A 130 20.29 10.58 -13.71
N ASP A 131 19.32 9.67 -13.77
CA ASP A 131 19.20 8.51 -12.88
C ASP A 131 19.19 8.89 -11.38
N GLY A 132 18.50 9.98 -11.06
CA GLY A 132 18.36 10.47 -9.69
C GLY A 132 19.66 11.04 -9.09
N PHE A 133 20.59 11.51 -9.89
CA PHE A 133 21.90 11.96 -9.44
C PHE A 133 21.80 12.98 -8.27
N GLU A 134 20.94 13.97 -8.37
CA GLU A 134 20.80 14.99 -7.32
C GLU A 134 20.31 14.38 -5.98
N ILE A 135 19.30 13.53 -6.04
CA ILE A 135 18.69 12.92 -4.85
C ILE A 135 19.61 11.86 -4.22
N ARG A 136 20.23 11.04 -5.05
CA ARG A 136 21.15 9.97 -4.61
C ARG A 136 22.44 10.51 -3.99
N ASN A 137 22.83 11.73 -4.31
CA ASN A 137 24.01 12.42 -3.77
C ASN A 137 23.66 13.54 -2.79
N PHE A 138 22.39 13.63 -2.35
CA PHE A 138 21.97 14.65 -1.39
C PHE A 138 22.57 14.41 -0.01
N LYS A 139 23.47 15.30 0.41
CA LYS A 139 24.25 15.16 1.64
C LYS A 139 23.85 16.19 2.70
N ASN A 140 24.06 15.83 3.96
CA ASN A 140 24.02 16.78 5.08
C ASN A 140 25.33 17.58 5.18
N GLU A 141 25.40 18.50 6.15
CA GLU A 141 26.59 19.33 6.42
C GLU A 141 27.83 18.50 6.76
N GLN A 142 27.65 17.28 7.29
CA GLN A 142 28.74 16.35 7.63
C GLN A 142 29.14 15.48 6.42
N GLY A 143 28.60 15.72 5.23
CA GLY A 143 28.92 14.98 4.00
C GLY A 143 28.26 13.59 3.88
N LYS A 144 27.38 13.21 4.81
CA LYS A 144 26.65 11.94 4.77
C LYS A 144 25.41 12.05 3.89
N VAL A 145 25.20 11.07 2.99
CA VAL A 145 23.98 11.00 2.16
C VAL A 145 22.76 10.85 3.07
N ARG A 146 21.76 11.69 2.84
CA ARG A 146 20.50 11.76 3.62
C ARG A 146 19.38 10.93 2.99
N SER A 147 19.34 10.88 1.66
CA SER A 147 18.32 10.11 0.93
C SER A 147 18.55 8.62 1.05
N HIS A 148 17.47 7.86 0.93
CA HIS A 148 17.53 6.40 0.82
C HIS A 148 16.84 6.01 -0.49
N ASN A 149 17.56 5.26 -1.34
CA ASN A 149 17.12 4.90 -2.66
C ASN A 149 17.06 3.36 -2.75
N TYR A 150 16.01 2.81 -2.14
CA TYR A 150 15.79 1.37 -2.08
C TYR A 150 15.08 0.86 -3.35
N ASN A 151 15.30 -0.42 -3.67
CA ASN A 151 14.54 -1.16 -4.69
C ASN A 151 14.52 -0.47 -6.05
N LEU A 152 15.68 0.01 -6.52
CA LEU A 152 15.83 0.68 -7.81
C LEU A 152 15.58 -0.21 -9.04
N ASP A 153 15.55 -1.51 -8.85
CA ASP A 153 15.18 -2.54 -9.82
C ASP A 153 13.66 -2.63 -10.05
N LEU A 154 12.88 -2.05 -9.14
CA LEU A 154 11.40 -2.07 -9.19
C LEU A 154 10.78 -0.74 -9.62
N ILE A 155 11.55 0.35 -9.72
CA ILE A 155 11.03 1.63 -10.20
C ILE A 155 10.61 1.52 -11.67
N PHE A 156 9.60 2.31 -12.06
CA PHE A 156 8.98 2.33 -13.38
C PHE A 156 8.17 1.08 -13.75
N GLN A 157 8.15 0.05 -12.90
CA GLN A 157 7.33 -1.13 -13.14
C GLN A 157 5.89 -0.89 -12.70
N GLU A 158 4.97 -1.59 -13.36
CA GLU A 158 3.57 -1.65 -12.93
C GLU A 158 3.45 -2.42 -11.61
N GLY A 159 2.61 -1.92 -10.72
CA GLY A 159 2.39 -2.56 -9.43
C GLY A 159 1.14 -2.04 -8.73
N LEU A 160 1.06 -2.29 -7.44
CA LEU A 160 0.00 -1.77 -6.57
C LEU A 160 0.63 -0.88 -5.51
N THR A 161 -0.05 0.19 -5.12
CA THR A 161 0.45 1.12 -4.08
C THR A 161 -0.60 1.45 -3.05
N TRP A 162 -0.17 1.71 -1.82
CA TRP A 162 -1.03 2.17 -0.73
C TRP A 162 -0.35 3.24 0.12
N THR A 163 -1.14 3.97 0.89
CA THR A 163 -0.64 4.92 1.88
C THR A 163 -0.22 4.17 3.13
N SER A 164 1.07 4.20 3.49
CA SER A 164 1.62 3.44 4.61
C SER A 164 1.08 3.88 5.96
N LEU A 165 0.83 5.18 6.15
CA LEU A 165 0.26 5.75 7.37
C LEU A 165 -1.10 6.35 7.08
N SER A 166 -2.18 5.78 7.62
CA SER A 166 -3.54 6.25 7.40
C SER A 166 -4.42 6.09 8.63
N SER A 167 -5.19 7.12 8.95
CA SER A 167 -6.25 7.05 9.96
C SER A 167 -7.53 6.38 9.45
N ASN A 168 -7.62 6.14 8.15
CA ASN A 168 -8.71 5.44 7.50
C ASN A 168 -8.40 3.93 7.36
N ASN A 169 -9.34 3.20 6.80
CA ASN A 169 -9.15 1.81 6.44
C ASN A 169 -8.01 1.64 5.42
N PHE A 170 -7.49 0.42 5.33
CA PHE A 170 -6.55 0.06 4.26
C PHE A 170 -7.21 0.20 2.89
N ALA A 171 -6.49 0.80 1.95
CA ALA A 171 -6.90 0.92 0.56
C ALA A 171 -5.67 0.84 -0.35
N ILE A 172 -5.80 0.09 -1.43
CA ILE A 172 -4.74 -0.12 -2.40
C ILE A 172 -5.20 0.29 -3.80
N ARG A 173 -4.26 0.80 -4.60
CA ARG A 173 -4.49 1.35 -5.94
C ARG A 173 -3.56 0.70 -6.94
N LEU A 174 -3.99 0.62 -8.18
CA LEU A 174 -3.10 0.35 -9.30
C LEU A 174 -2.07 1.49 -9.43
N MET A 175 -0.83 1.14 -9.55
CA MET A 175 0.29 2.03 -9.89
C MET A 175 0.73 1.68 -11.31
N PRO A 176 0.45 2.53 -12.30
CA PRO A 176 0.86 2.31 -13.69
C PRO A 176 2.38 2.23 -13.84
N LYS A 177 2.84 1.77 -14.99
CA LYS A 177 4.26 1.90 -15.37
C LYS A 177 4.66 3.38 -15.38
N GLY A 178 5.94 3.63 -15.25
CA GLY A 178 6.48 4.99 -15.28
C GLY A 178 6.60 5.67 -13.93
N PHE A 179 6.17 5.03 -12.85
CA PHE A 179 6.24 5.58 -11.50
C PHE A 179 7.51 5.16 -10.75
N LEU A 180 8.04 6.12 -10.00
CA LEU A 180 8.84 5.83 -8.82
C LEU A 180 7.91 5.77 -7.60
N PHE A 181 8.36 5.19 -6.49
CA PHE A 181 7.55 5.03 -5.29
C PHE A 181 8.34 5.35 -4.01
N SER A 182 7.63 5.74 -2.97
CA SER A 182 8.21 6.19 -1.69
C SER A 182 7.94 5.22 -0.55
N GLY A 183 8.56 5.47 0.60
CA GLY A 183 8.18 4.81 1.85
C GLY A 183 6.75 5.14 2.31
N ALA A 184 6.22 6.33 1.99
CA ALA A 184 4.84 6.70 2.27
C ALA A 184 3.84 6.09 1.26
N GLY A 185 4.27 5.86 0.01
CA GLY A 185 3.56 5.16 -1.05
C GLY A 185 4.15 3.77 -1.26
N THR A 186 4.12 2.96 -0.23
CA THR A 186 4.59 1.57 -0.24
C THR A 186 3.92 0.79 -1.35
N SER A 187 4.65 -0.13 -1.98
CA SER A 187 4.17 -0.79 -3.19
C SER A 187 4.32 -2.32 -3.14
N LEU A 188 3.51 -2.99 -3.97
CA LEU A 188 3.51 -4.42 -4.19
C LEU A 188 3.70 -4.70 -5.67
N PHE A 189 4.62 -5.60 -5.99
CA PHE A 189 4.91 -6.04 -7.35
C PHE A 189 4.63 -7.53 -7.48
N THR A 190 3.99 -7.93 -8.56
CA THR A 190 3.61 -9.32 -8.82
C THR A 190 3.54 -9.59 -10.32
N SER A 191 3.32 -10.85 -10.69
CA SER A 191 3.09 -11.19 -12.09
C SER A 191 1.81 -10.55 -12.62
N LYS A 192 1.77 -10.25 -13.92
CA LYS A 192 0.61 -9.68 -14.58
C LYS A 192 -0.67 -10.53 -14.38
N GLU A 193 -0.50 -11.85 -14.30
CA GLU A 193 -1.60 -12.79 -14.07
C GLU A 193 -2.26 -12.66 -12.69
N ASN A 194 -1.54 -12.17 -11.68
CA ASN A 194 -2.03 -12.07 -10.33
C ASN A 194 -2.43 -10.65 -9.93
N LEU A 195 -2.01 -9.64 -10.71
CA LEU A 195 -2.13 -8.23 -10.35
C LEU A 195 -3.57 -7.83 -10.02
N MET A 196 -4.53 -8.10 -10.94
CA MET A 196 -5.93 -7.73 -10.73
C MET A 196 -6.59 -8.54 -9.63
N TYR A 197 -6.25 -9.83 -9.50
CA TYR A 197 -6.79 -10.66 -8.42
C TYR A 197 -6.34 -10.14 -7.05
N ILE A 198 -5.05 -9.84 -6.88
CA ILE A 198 -4.49 -9.31 -5.62
C ILE A 198 -5.05 -7.92 -5.32
N LEU A 199 -5.19 -7.04 -6.33
CA LEU A 199 -5.83 -5.73 -6.17
C LEU A 199 -7.27 -5.85 -5.68
N GLY A 200 -8.05 -6.76 -6.27
CA GLY A 200 -9.43 -7.05 -5.84
C GLY A 200 -9.49 -7.58 -4.42
N PHE A 201 -8.66 -8.56 -4.10
CA PHE A 201 -8.58 -9.14 -2.76
C PHE A 201 -8.21 -8.09 -1.71
N LEU A 202 -7.20 -7.28 -1.94
CA LEU A 202 -6.71 -6.32 -0.95
C LEU A 202 -7.67 -5.13 -0.71
N ASN A 203 -8.65 -4.90 -1.58
CA ASN A 203 -9.65 -3.85 -1.42
C ASN A 203 -10.96 -4.27 -0.75
N ILE A 204 -11.13 -5.55 -0.40
CA ILE A 204 -12.28 -6.00 0.42
C ILE A 204 -11.98 -5.82 1.92
N SER A 205 -12.97 -6.04 2.78
CA SER A 205 -12.84 -5.84 4.24
C SER A 205 -11.96 -6.87 4.96
N ILE A 206 -11.83 -8.08 4.41
CA ILE A 206 -11.12 -9.20 5.06
C ILE A 206 -9.63 -8.89 5.29
N PRO A 207 -8.83 -8.44 4.31
CA PRO A 207 -7.43 -8.08 4.51
C PRO A 207 -7.24 -7.00 5.57
N TYR A 208 -8.10 -5.99 5.61
CA TYR A 208 -8.04 -4.96 6.64
C TYR A 208 -8.21 -5.54 8.05
N ASN A 209 -9.17 -6.45 8.25
CA ASN A 209 -9.35 -7.13 9.53
C ASN A 209 -8.12 -7.94 9.94
N TYR A 210 -7.45 -8.61 8.99
CA TYR A 210 -6.19 -9.31 9.27
C TYR A 210 -5.05 -8.36 9.59
N LEU A 211 -4.95 -7.22 8.89
CA LEU A 211 -3.95 -6.20 9.18
C LEU A 211 -4.09 -5.63 10.59
N THR A 212 -5.31 -5.42 11.09
CA THR A 212 -5.53 -4.96 12.47
C THR A 212 -5.15 -5.99 13.54
N ILE A 213 -5.13 -7.28 13.18
CA ILE A 213 -4.62 -8.34 14.05
C ILE A 213 -3.09 -8.34 14.06
N LEU A 214 -2.46 -8.23 12.88
CA LEU A 214 -1.01 -8.22 12.73
C LEU A 214 -0.36 -6.96 13.29
N ASN A 215 -1.03 -5.82 13.14
CA ASN A 215 -0.55 -4.54 13.62
C ASN A 215 -1.73 -3.60 13.95
N PRO A 216 -2.05 -3.38 15.23
CA PRO A 216 -3.15 -2.52 15.64
C PRO A 216 -2.84 -1.02 15.56
N THR A 217 -1.78 -0.63 14.85
CA THR A 217 -1.42 0.78 14.61
C THR A 217 -1.97 1.27 13.28
N LEU A 218 -1.84 2.59 13.04
CA LEU A 218 -2.24 3.22 11.77
C LEU A 218 -1.26 2.99 10.62
N ASN A 219 -0.23 2.16 10.82
CA ASN A 219 0.84 1.95 9.86
C ASN A 219 0.71 0.60 9.15
N PHE A 220 0.43 0.63 7.85
CA PHE A 220 0.34 -0.53 6.98
C PHE A 220 1.70 -0.82 6.33
N THR A 221 2.58 -1.52 7.07
CA THR A 221 3.93 -1.83 6.58
C THR A 221 3.93 -2.90 5.46
N PRO A 222 4.93 -2.89 4.55
CA PRO A 222 5.06 -3.93 3.52
C PRO A 222 5.16 -5.33 4.12
N GLY A 223 5.88 -5.47 5.23
CA GLY A 223 6.01 -6.75 5.92
C GLY A 223 4.69 -7.30 6.46
N ASN A 224 3.76 -6.45 6.90
CA ASN A 224 2.44 -6.88 7.36
C ASN A 224 1.52 -7.24 6.20
N VAL A 225 1.54 -6.45 5.11
CA VAL A 225 0.77 -6.77 3.89
C VAL A 225 1.25 -8.08 3.27
N GLY A 226 2.57 -8.30 3.19
CA GLY A 226 3.14 -9.55 2.69
C GLY A 226 2.76 -10.80 3.49
N LYS A 227 2.43 -10.66 4.78
CA LYS A 227 1.99 -11.77 5.66
C LYS A 227 0.50 -12.11 5.54
N LEU A 228 -0.29 -11.34 4.82
CA LEU A 228 -1.71 -11.61 4.64
C LEU A 228 -1.91 -12.94 3.90
N PRO A 229 -2.79 -13.82 4.42
CA PRO A 229 -3.12 -15.05 3.73
C PRO A 229 -3.94 -14.78 2.48
N ILE A 230 -3.56 -15.39 1.37
CA ILE A 230 -4.30 -15.32 0.11
C ILE A 230 -4.63 -16.74 -0.38
N ILE A 231 -5.79 -16.89 -1.01
CA ILE A 231 -6.22 -18.13 -1.63
C ILE A 231 -6.61 -17.84 -3.07
N PHE A 232 -5.87 -18.39 -4.01
CA PHE A 232 -6.25 -18.34 -5.41
C PHE A 232 -7.33 -19.38 -5.69
N PRO A 233 -8.40 -19.04 -6.42
CA PRO A 233 -9.46 -19.97 -6.77
C PRO A 233 -8.91 -21.15 -7.58
N LYS A 234 -9.42 -22.35 -7.30
CA LYS A 234 -9.10 -23.55 -8.10
C LYS A 234 -9.79 -23.56 -9.46
N LYS A 235 -10.82 -22.74 -9.64
CA LYS A 235 -11.61 -22.63 -10.88
C LYS A 235 -11.23 -21.33 -11.55
N ASP A 236 -10.69 -21.40 -12.75
CA ASP A 236 -10.26 -20.22 -13.54
C ASP A 236 -11.42 -19.23 -13.74
N LEU A 237 -12.63 -19.72 -14.00
CA LEU A 237 -13.82 -18.88 -14.14
C LEU A 237 -14.08 -17.93 -12.96
N ILE A 238 -13.83 -18.38 -11.70
CA ILE A 238 -14.02 -17.53 -10.52
C ILE A 238 -12.93 -16.45 -10.49
N LYS A 239 -11.69 -16.81 -10.81
CA LYS A 239 -10.58 -15.88 -10.89
C LYS A 239 -10.87 -14.80 -11.94
N GLU A 240 -11.25 -15.22 -13.14
CA GLU A 240 -11.59 -14.32 -14.26
C GLU A 240 -12.74 -13.35 -13.93
N GLN A 241 -13.77 -13.82 -13.21
CA GLN A 241 -14.87 -12.96 -12.77
C GLN A 241 -14.40 -11.90 -11.78
N ILE A 242 -13.55 -12.27 -10.80
CA ILE A 242 -12.99 -11.34 -9.83
C ILE A 242 -12.10 -10.30 -10.53
N GLU A 243 -11.25 -10.74 -11.45
CA GLU A 243 -10.35 -9.86 -12.21
C GLU A 243 -11.14 -8.89 -13.10
N THR A 244 -12.20 -9.38 -13.76
CA THR A 244 -13.11 -8.54 -14.56
C THR A 244 -13.78 -7.46 -13.72
N LEU A 245 -14.33 -7.82 -12.56
CA LEU A 245 -14.95 -6.85 -11.64
C LEU A 245 -13.91 -5.87 -11.07
N THR A 246 -12.71 -6.32 -10.81
CA THR A 246 -11.61 -5.47 -10.35
C THR A 246 -11.23 -4.47 -11.43
N GLN A 247 -11.08 -4.92 -12.68
CA GLN A 247 -10.78 -4.04 -13.80
C GLN A 247 -11.86 -2.98 -14.02
N GLN A 248 -13.15 -3.34 -13.90
CA GLN A 248 -14.25 -2.39 -13.97
C GLN A 248 -14.16 -1.33 -12.87
N ASN A 249 -13.83 -1.72 -11.62
CA ASN A 249 -13.64 -0.76 -10.54
C ASN A 249 -12.43 0.16 -10.78
N VAL A 250 -11.34 -0.36 -11.36
CA VAL A 250 -10.19 0.46 -11.78
C VAL A 250 -10.63 1.47 -12.82
N SER A 251 -11.30 1.06 -13.90
CA SER A 251 -11.76 1.96 -14.96
C SER A 251 -12.70 3.06 -14.45
N ILE A 252 -13.67 2.71 -13.61
CA ILE A 252 -14.57 3.71 -12.99
C ILE A 252 -13.79 4.70 -12.12
N SER A 253 -12.79 4.23 -11.36
CA SER A 253 -11.99 5.08 -10.49
C SER A 253 -11.00 5.95 -11.27
N GLU A 254 -10.53 5.48 -12.42
CA GLU A 254 -9.71 6.19 -13.38
C GLU A 254 -10.50 7.31 -14.06
N GLU A 255 -11.68 7.02 -14.62
CA GLU A 255 -12.60 8.02 -15.20
C GLU A 255 -12.93 9.12 -14.18
N GLU A 256 -13.20 8.76 -12.92
CA GLU A 256 -13.45 9.75 -11.84
C GLU A 256 -12.19 10.57 -11.51
N TRP A 257 -11.01 9.96 -11.53
CA TRP A 257 -9.76 10.68 -11.31
C TRP A 257 -9.48 11.66 -12.45
N ASP A 258 -9.64 11.22 -13.69
CA ASP A 258 -9.33 11.99 -14.90
C ASP A 258 -10.38 13.06 -15.21
N SER A 259 -11.54 13.02 -14.55
CA SER A 259 -12.51 14.13 -14.58
C SER A 259 -12.06 15.35 -13.76
N ARG A 260 -10.96 15.26 -13.02
CA ARG A 260 -10.41 16.34 -12.20
C ARG A 260 -9.31 17.09 -12.94
N GLU A 261 -9.31 18.40 -12.87
CA GLU A 261 -8.26 19.27 -13.46
C GLU A 261 -6.85 19.01 -12.88
N THR A 262 -6.76 18.31 -11.74
CA THR A 262 -5.51 17.88 -11.14
C THR A 262 -4.95 16.58 -11.70
N SER A 263 -5.66 15.88 -12.58
CA SER A 263 -5.11 14.78 -13.36
C SER A 263 -4.34 15.31 -14.56
N TRP A 264 -3.21 14.70 -14.91
CA TRP A 264 -2.51 15.01 -16.16
C TRP A 264 -3.19 14.43 -17.40
N ASP A 265 -4.16 13.51 -17.23
CA ASP A 265 -5.01 12.95 -18.29
C ASP A 265 -6.37 13.66 -18.38
N PHE A 266 -6.54 14.77 -17.64
CA PHE A 266 -7.77 15.57 -17.72
C PHE A 266 -8.04 16.08 -19.13
N THR A 267 -9.21 15.78 -19.68
CA THR A 267 -9.62 16.21 -21.02
C THR A 267 -10.76 17.22 -21.00
N LYS A 268 -11.74 17.01 -20.12
CA LYS A 268 -12.91 17.89 -19.98
C LYS A 268 -13.59 17.66 -18.62
N ASN A 269 -14.31 18.68 -18.16
CA ASN A 269 -15.22 18.53 -17.05
C ASN A 269 -16.54 17.91 -17.58
N GLU A 270 -17.06 16.91 -16.88
CA GLU A 270 -18.32 16.25 -17.23
C GLU A 270 -19.58 17.04 -16.80
N LEU A 271 -19.41 18.20 -16.11
CA LEU A 271 -20.50 19.08 -15.65
C LEU A 271 -20.94 20.04 -16.76
#